data_855411ed0f02edfbabdc55e4ca91b59e
#
_entry.id   855411ed0f02edfbabdc55e4ca91b59e
#
_cell.length_a   1.000
_cell.length_b   1.000
_cell.length_c   1.000
_cell.angle_alpha   90.00
_cell.angle_beta   90.00
_cell.angle_gamma   90.00
#
_symmetry.space_group_name_H-M   'P 1'
#
loop_
_entity.id
_entity.type
_entity.pdbx_description
1 polymer ?
#
loop_
_entity_poly.entity_id
_entity_poly.type
_entity_poly.pdbx_seq_one_letter_code
_entity_poly.pdbx_strand_id
1 'polypeptide(L)'
;MTPRTDTDAATPGWRIGVLYSRSGVTGTTESQHFFGTVLAVEEINALGGVLGRPLEPVVYDPRSEAEEYRRLAARLLLDDEVNVIFGGCTSHCRKAMLPVIERNNALLWYASVYEGFEYSPNIIYTGAAPNQGSMQLAAYLIQHCGKRIFLVGADYIYPRETNRIMRDTVEEHGGEILDETYLPLGCDDSDIVDVVRDIRRIKPDVVFSTLIGDDAQRFYRRYHAACEADPGAPHIPIASLTMAESEVAEIGPGLCAGHITAATYFNTVDTPANAHFLDLWRARFGDRPASVYAEACYSQVHLFARALQRAGSLDTRKLAQAVHQVGFDAPGGRLTILAENNHSVLTPRIGVCRADGRFDIVWASGEPVKPDPYLTAFGLDEFWLA
;
A
#
# COMPACT_ATOMS: atom_id res chain seq x y z
N MET A 1 -9.51 42.71 45.00
CA MET A 1 -10.25 41.79 44.13
C MET A 1 -9.54 41.82 42.77
N THR A 2 -8.60 40.91 42.56
CA THR A 2 -7.90 40.72 41.28
C THR A 2 -8.82 39.89 40.37
N PRO A 3 -9.03 40.26 39.12
CA PRO A 3 -9.82 39.45 38.19
C PRO A 3 -9.03 38.16 37.91
N ARG A 4 -9.73 37.04 38.06
CA ARG A 4 -9.28 35.73 37.54
C ARG A 4 -9.11 35.89 36.03
N THR A 5 -7.89 35.71 35.59
CA THR A 5 -7.60 35.50 34.15
C THR A 5 -8.34 34.24 33.70
N ASP A 6 -9.18 34.40 32.68
CA ASP A 6 -9.83 33.32 31.97
C ASP A 6 -8.76 32.28 31.58
N THR A 7 -9.03 31.04 31.97
CA THR A 7 -8.29 29.87 31.55
C THR A 7 -8.27 29.84 30.01
N ASP A 8 -7.07 29.81 29.43
CA ASP A 8 -6.83 29.50 28.03
C ASP A 8 -7.71 28.32 27.60
N ALA A 9 -8.80 28.60 26.88
CA ALA A 9 -9.53 27.58 26.19
C ALA A 9 -8.58 27.08 25.09
N ALA A 10 -8.01 25.88 25.25
CA ALA A 10 -7.11 25.28 24.29
C ALA A 10 -7.77 25.31 22.92
N THR A 11 -7.09 25.86 21.92
CA THR A 11 -7.61 25.92 20.55
C THR A 11 -7.93 24.49 20.09
N PRO A 12 -9.16 24.19 19.61
CA PRO A 12 -9.54 22.84 19.20
C PRO A 12 -8.55 22.26 18.18
N GLY A 13 -8.19 20.99 18.31
CA GLY A 13 -7.30 20.31 17.39
C GLY A 13 -7.87 20.21 15.97
N TRP A 14 -7.05 19.73 15.03
CA TRP A 14 -7.45 19.40 13.69
C TRP A 14 -7.99 17.98 13.67
N ARG A 15 -9.32 17.79 13.61
CA ARG A 15 -9.94 16.46 13.58
C ARG A 15 -9.75 15.79 12.23
N ILE A 16 -9.24 14.56 12.25
CA ILE A 16 -9.03 13.71 11.07
C ILE A 16 -9.63 12.32 11.31
N GLY A 17 -10.24 11.73 10.30
CA GLY A 17 -10.73 10.36 10.34
C GLY A 17 -9.62 9.36 10.04
N VAL A 18 -9.60 8.25 10.77
CA VAL A 18 -8.69 7.13 10.52
C VAL A 18 -9.50 5.85 10.40
N LEU A 19 -9.50 5.27 9.20
CA LEU A 19 -10.38 4.18 8.83
C LEU A 19 -9.58 3.03 8.19
N TYR A 20 -8.89 2.27 9.05
CA TYR A 20 -8.12 1.08 8.70
C TYR A 20 -8.57 -0.11 9.52
N SER A 21 -8.70 -1.27 8.88
CA SER A 21 -9.06 -2.52 9.54
C SER A 21 -7.90 -3.05 10.39
N ARG A 22 -8.19 -3.37 11.64
CA ARG A 22 -7.25 -4.03 12.55
C ARG A 22 -7.66 -5.48 12.80
N SER A 23 -8.75 -5.89 12.17
CA SER A 23 -9.31 -7.23 12.18
C SER A 23 -9.88 -7.57 10.80
N GLY A 24 -10.22 -8.83 10.57
CA GLY A 24 -10.65 -9.34 9.26
C GLY A 24 -9.48 -9.73 8.36
N VAL A 25 -9.76 -10.11 7.12
CA VAL A 25 -8.80 -10.73 6.19
C VAL A 25 -7.57 -9.87 5.89
N THR A 26 -7.68 -8.55 5.94
CA THR A 26 -6.57 -7.61 5.71
C THR A 26 -5.99 -7.02 7.00
N GLY A 27 -6.34 -7.61 8.16
CA GLY A 27 -5.97 -7.08 9.48
C GLY A 27 -4.47 -6.86 9.69
N THR A 28 -3.61 -7.76 9.21
CA THR A 28 -2.15 -7.62 9.26
C THR A 28 -1.68 -6.38 8.50
N THR A 29 -2.04 -6.29 7.22
CA THR A 29 -1.68 -5.19 6.31
C THR A 29 -2.20 -3.85 6.83
N GLU A 30 -3.48 -3.79 7.18
CA GLU A 30 -4.10 -2.52 7.58
C GLU A 30 -3.70 -2.07 8.99
N SER A 31 -3.27 -2.99 9.86
CA SER A 31 -2.63 -2.61 11.12
C SER A 31 -1.34 -1.82 10.88
N GLN A 32 -0.57 -2.13 9.84
CA GLN A 32 0.60 -1.34 9.46
C GLN A 32 0.23 0.06 9.00
N HIS A 33 -0.81 0.20 8.17
CA HIS A 33 -1.36 1.51 7.79
C HIS A 33 -1.75 2.34 9.02
N PHE A 34 -2.46 1.71 9.96
CA PHE A 34 -2.87 2.35 11.21
C PHE A 34 -1.65 2.79 12.05
N PHE A 35 -0.67 1.91 12.24
CA PHE A 35 0.51 2.22 13.04
C PHE A 35 1.35 3.35 12.42
N GLY A 36 1.54 3.35 11.10
CA GLY A 36 2.21 4.43 10.39
C GLY A 36 1.49 5.78 10.56
N THR A 37 0.16 5.77 10.46
CA THR A 37 -0.68 6.96 10.71
C THR A 37 -0.52 7.47 12.14
N VAL A 38 -0.60 6.59 13.14
CA VAL A 38 -0.45 6.95 14.55
C VAL A 38 0.92 7.54 14.84
N LEU A 39 1.98 6.91 14.32
CA LEU A 39 3.36 7.37 14.51
C LEU A 39 3.55 8.79 13.98
N ALA A 40 3.06 9.08 12.78
CA ALA A 40 3.13 10.42 12.20
C ALA A 40 2.34 11.45 13.01
N VAL A 41 1.12 11.10 13.45
CA VAL A 41 0.32 11.99 14.30
C VAL A 41 1.02 12.29 15.62
N GLU A 42 1.57 11.27 16.29
CA GLU A 42 2.31 11.42 17.55
C GLU A 42 3.54 12.33 17.37
N GLU A 43 4.32 12.12 16.31
CA GLU A 43 5.49 12.95 16.01
C GLU A 43 5.11 14.40 15.71
N ILE A 44 4.14 14.63 14.82
CA ILE A 44 3.67 15.98 14.47
C ILE A 44 3.16 16.71 15.72
N ASN A 45 2.40 16.03 16.57
CA ASN A 45 1.87 16.62 17.81
C ASN A 45 2.96 16.92 18.83
N ALA A 46 3.98 16.05 18.94
CA ALA A 46 5.14 16.28 19.81
C ALA A 46 5.96 17.51 19.36
N LEU A 47 5.94 17.84 18.07
CA LEU A 47 6.58 19.03 17.49
C LEU A 47 5.70 20.30 17.57
N GLY A 48 4.56 20.26 18.26
CA GLY A 48 3.66 21.39 18.45
C GLY A 48 2.45 21.42 17.50
N GLY A 49 2.21 20.33 16.78
CA GLY A 49 1.07 20.21 15.88
C GLY A 49 1.20 21.05 14.61
N VAL A 50 0.06 21.27 13.94
CA VAL A 50 -0.01 22.10 12.73
C VAL A 50 -0.63 23.46 13.10
N LEU A 51 0.07 24.54 12.81
CA LEU A 51 -0.35 25.91 13.21
C LEU A 51 -0.64 26.03 14.71
N GLY A 52 0.15 25.34 15.55
CA GLY A 52 -0.01 25.34 17.02
C GLY A 52 -1.21 24.53 17.53
N ARG A 53 -1.83 23.70 16.71
CA ARG A 53 -2.98 22.86 17.04
C ARG A 53 -2.64 21.38 16.80
N PRO A 54 -2.98 20.46 17.73
CA PRO A 54 -2.73 19.04 17.52
C PRO A 54 -3.61 18.45 16.41
N LEU A 55 -3.15 17.38 15.79
CA LEU A 55 -3.99 16.47 15.00
C LEU A 55 -4.76 15.57 15.98
N GLU A 56 -6.08 15.48 15.80
CA GLU A 56 -6.97 14.67 16.63
C GLU A 56 -7.64 13.57 15.80
N PRO A 57 -7.13 12.34 15.82
CA PRO A 57 -7.70 11.24 15.05
C PRO A 57 -9.00 10.72 15.66
N VAL A 58 -10.03 10.59 14.84
CA VAL A 58 -11.26 9.85 15.11
C VAL A 58 -11.16 8.50 14.41
N VAL A 59 -11.10 7.41 15.19
CA VAL A 59 -10.65 6.09 14.71
C VAL A 59 -11.80 5.09 14.72
N TYR A 60 -11.97 4.38 13.60
CA TYR A 60 -12.87 3.24 13.51
C TYR A 60 -12.18 2.02 12.89
N ASP A 61 -12.72 0.82 13.14
CA ASP A 61 -12.27 -0.45 12.58
C ASP A 61 -13.38 -1.04 11.69
N PRO A 62 -13.24 -1.01 10.35
CA PRO A 62 -14.23 -1.54 9.42
C PRO A 62 -14.12 -3.05 9.18
N ARG A 63 -13.18 -3.76 9.82
CA ARG A 63 -13.03 -5.22 9.82
C ARG A 63 -12.90 -5.86 8.43
N SER A 64 -12.28 -5.17 7.51
CA SER A 64 -12.10 -5.57 6.10
C SER A 64 -13.41 -5.68 5.29
N GLU A 65 -14.53 -5.14 5.80
CA GLU A 65 -15.84 -5.24 5.18
C GLU A 65 -16.20 -3.95 4.43
N ALA A 66 -16.47 -4.05 3.12
CA ALA A 66 -16.72 -2.89 2.27
C ALA A 66 -17.94 -2.06 2.72
N GLU A 67 -19.00 -2.72 3.18
CA GLU A 67 -20.18 -2.03 3.70
C GLU A 67 -19.89 -1.30 5.01
N GLU A 68 -19.07 -1.87 5.89
CA GLU A 68 -18.63 -1.19 7.11
C GLU A 68 -17.74 0.02 6.78
N TYR A 69 -16.85 -0.07 5.78
CA TYR A 69 -16.11 1.08 5.29
C TYR A 69 -17.04 2.20 4.85
N ARG A 70 -18.06 1.89 4.04
CA ARG A 70 -19.06 2.86 3.59
C ARG A 70 -19.82 3.49 4.77
N ARG A 71 -20.29 2.65 5.69
CA ARG A 71 -21.08 3.07 6.87
C ARG A 71 -20.27 3.97 7.81
N LEU A 72 -19.03 3.56 8.10
CA LEU A 72 -18.14 4.29 9.01
C LEU A 72 -17.59 5.58 8.39
N ALA A 73 -17.35 5.60 7.06
CA ALA A 73 -17.07 6.84 6.35
C ALA A 73 -18.22 7.84 6.47
N ALA A 74 -19.48 7.39 6.27
CA ALA A 74 -20.64 8.23 6.46
C ALA A 74 -20.75 8.76 7.90
N ARG A 75 -20.47 7.92 8.90
CA ARG A 75 -20.46 8.32 10.31
C ARG A 75 -19.40 9.40 10.60
N LEU A 76 -18.17 9.22 10.11
CA LEU A 76 -17.11 10.22 10.26
C LEU A 76 -17.55 11.58 9.70
N LEU A 77 -18.20 11.58 8.54
CA LEU A 77 -18.58 12.82 7.85
C LEU A 77 -19.82 13.49 8.48
N LEU A 78 -20.84 12.71 8.86
CA LEU A 78 -22.16 13.23 9.22
C LEU A 78 -22.35 13.36 10.73
N ASP A 79 -21.81 12.44 11.52
CA ASP A 79 -21.98 12.43 12.99
C ASP A 79 -20.77 13.05 13.68
N ASP A 80 -19.56 12.73 13.20
CA ASP A 80 -18.31 13.24 13.79
C ASP A 80 -17.83 14.55 13.16
N GLU A 81 -18.43 15.01 12.06
CA GLU A 81 -18.09 16.24 11.34
C GLU A 81 -16.62 16.31 10.88
N VAL A 82 -16.07 15.17 10.45
CA VAL A 82 -14.67 15.03 10.02
C VAL A 82 -14.60 14.97 8.50
N ASN A 83 -14.02 15.96 7.84
CA ASN A 83 -13.98 16.08 6.38
C ASN A 83 -12.73 15.49 5.71
N VAL A 84 -11.73 15.07 6.47
CA VAL A 84 -10.49 14.46 5.96
C VAL A 84 -10.36 13.06 6.56
N ILE A 85 -10.27 12.05 5.70
CA ILE A 85 -10.20 10.64 6.11
C ILE A 85 -8.92 10.02 5.54
N PHE A 86 -8.14 9.37 6.39
CA PHE A 86 -7.05 8.47 6.04
C PHE A 86 -7.58 7.05 6.12
N GLY A 87 -7.65 6.34 5.00
CA GLY A 87 -8.27 5.02 5.08
C GLY A 87 -8.44 4.28 3.77
N GLY A 88 -8.91 3.05 3.92
CA GLY A 88 -9.08 2.11 2.84
C GLY A 88 -7.80 1.37 2.48
N CYS A 89 -7.93 0.10 2.18
CA CYS A 89 -6.84 -0.74 1.70
C CYS A 89 -7.22 -1.36 0.36
N THR A 90 -8.24 -2.20 0.35
CA THR A 90 -8.67 -2.87 -0.88
C THR A 90 -9.49 -1.95 -1.77
N SER A 91 -9.38 -2.16 -3.08
CA SER A 91 -10.07 -1.32 -4.07
C SER A 91 -11.59 -1.38 -3.96
N HIS A 92 -12.16 -2.53 -3.59
CA HIS A 92 -13.61 -2.62 -3.39
C HIS A 92 -14.08 -1.83 -2.16
N CYS A 93 -13.27 -1.76 -1.09
CA CYS A 93 -13.55 -0.92 0.08
C CYS A 93 -13.46 0.58 -0.27
N ARG A 94 -12.41 0.99 -1.04
CA ARG A 94 -12.30 2.37 -1.55
C ARG A 94 -13.52 2.75 -2.38
N LYS A 95 -13.91 1.89 -3.34
CA LYS A 95 -15.07 2.12 -4.22
C LYS A 95 -16.38 2.19 -3.45
N ALA A 96 -16.53 1.44 -2.35
CA ALA A 96 -17.70 1.54 -1.48
C ALA A 96 -17.79 2.88 -0.74
N MET A 97 -16.64 3.45 -0.33
CA MET A 97 -16.58 4.76 0.33
C MET A 97 -16.78 5.93 -0.64
N LEU A 98 -16.29 5.81 -1.87
CA LEU A 98 -16.18 6.92 -2.82
C LEU A 98 -17.46 7.74 -3.01
N PRO A 99 -18.66 7.14 -3.21
CA PRO A 99 -19.91 7.90 -3.34
C PRO A 99 -20.25 8.75 -2.10
N VAL A 100 -19.86 8.28 -0.91
CA VAL A 100 -20.09 9.02 0.35
C VAL A 100 -19.11 10.18 0.46
N ILE A 101 -17.85 9.96 0.13
CA ILE A 101 -16.77 10.98 0.12
C ILE A 101 -17.14 12.12 -0.84
N GLU A 102 -17.50 11.79 -2.08
CA GLU A 102 -17.82 12.79 -3.12
C GLU A 102 -19.08 13.60 -2.79
N ARG A 103 -20.17 12.95 -2.37
CA ARG A 103 -21.43 13.63 -2.00
C ARG A 103 -21.25 14.64 -0.88
N ASN A 104 -20.33 14.39 0.05
CA ASN A 104 -20.06 15.28 1.17
C ASN A 104 -18.86 16.21 0.92
N ASN A 105 -18.31 16.21 -0.30
CA ASN A 105 -17.13 16.99 -0.65
C ASN A 105 -15.99 16.84 0.38
N ALA A 106 -15.78 15.61 0.87
CA ALA A 106 -14.71 15.25 1.79
C ALA A 106 -13.43 14.92 1.02
N LEU A 107 -12.31 14.70 1.73
CA LEU A 107 -11.04 14.33 1.15
C LEU A 107 -10.56 13.01 1.73
N LEU A 108 -10.42 11.99 0.88
CA LEU A 108 -9.85 10.70 1.23
C LEU A 108 -8.35 10.67 0.87
N TRP A 109 -7.51 10.25 1.81
CA TRP A 109 -6.10 9.94 1.60
C TRP A 109 -5.93 8.43 1.52
N TYR A 110 -5.53 7.92 0.36
CA TYR A 110 -5.48 6.50 0.05
C TYR A 110 -4.04 6.05 -0.24
N ALA A 111 -3.47 5.23 0.65
CA ALA A 111 -2.05 4.86 0.64
C ALA A 111 -1.75 3.49 0.02
N SER A 112 -2.76 2.70 -0.35
CA SER A 112 -2.55 1.36 -0.88
C SER A 112 -2.25 1.37 -2.37
N VAL A 113 -1.42 0.41 -2.81
CA VAL A 113 -1.29 0.07 -4.23
C VAL A 113 -2.66 -0.29 -4.81
N TYR A 114 -2.90 0.07 -6.07
CA TYR A 114 -4.20 -0.18 -6.69
C TYR A 114 -4.08 -0.41 -8.20
N GLU A 115 -5.18 -0.86 -8.80
CA GLU A 115 -5.27 -1.27 -10.21
C GLU A 115 -5.21 -0.13 -11.24
N GLY A 116 -5.28 1.12 -10.82
CA GLY A 116 -5.43 2.25 -11.74
C GLY A 116 -6.88 2.47 -12.21
N PHE A 117 -7.04 3.11 -13.35
CA PHE A 117 -8.30 3.36 -14.06
C PHE A 117 -9.37 4.08 -13.21
N GLU A 118 -8.96 4.89 -12.28
CA GLU A 118 -9.82 5.70 -11.43
C GLU A 118 -9.21 7.07 -11.16
N TYR A 119 -10.03 8.08 -11.14
CA TYR A 119 -9.73 9.42 -10.67
C TYR A 119 -10.91 10.00 -9.93
N SER A 120 -10.64 10.65 -8.80
CA SER A 120 -11.61 11.49 -8.10
C SER A 120 -10.91 12.75 -7.58
N PRO A 121 -11.53 13.95 -7.71
CA PRO A 121 -11.01 15.16 -7.11
C PRO A 121 -11.02 15.12 -5.58
N ASN A 122 -11.72 14.15 -5.01
CA ASN A 122 -11.89 13.94 -3.57
C ASN A 122 -10.96 12.86 -3.00
N ILE A 123 -10.02 12.33 -3.81
CA ILE A 123 -9.03 11.37 -3.34
C ILE A 123 -7.62 11.88 -3.66
N ILE A 124 -6.73 11.77 -2.68
CA ILE A 124 -5.27 11.87 -2.85
C ILE A 124 -4.72 10.46 -2.82
N TYR A 125 -4.21 10.00 -3.97
CA TYR A 125 -3.67 8.64 -4.14
C TYR A 125 -2.19 8.66 -3.81
N THR A 126 -1.84 8.21 -2.61
CA THR A 126 -0.44 8.15 -2.16
C THR A 126 0.19 6.76 -2.33
N GLY A 127 -0.61 5.75 -2.67
CA GLY A 127 -0.13 4.43 -3.09
C GLY A 127 0.32 4.39 -4.55
N ALA A 128 1.06 3.36 -4.90
CA ALA A 128 1.61 3.18 -6.25
C ALA A 128 0.52 2.93 -7.30
N ALA A 129 0.62 3.62 -8.43
CA ALA A 129 -0.12 3.33 -9.66
C ALA A 129 0.50 2.13 -10.42
N PRO A 130 -0.20 1.52 -11.39
CA PRO A 130 0.30 0.32 -12.08
C PRO A 130 1.67 0.49 -12.73
N ASN A 131 1.96 1.64 -13.31
CA ASN A 131 3.27 1.95 -13.91
C ASN A 131 4.38 2.21 -12.88
N GLN A 132 4.07 2.14 -11.59
CA GLN A 132 5.02 2.29 -10.48
C GLN A 132 5.20 0.96 -9.71
N GLY A 133 4.78 -0.17 -10.26
CA GLY A 133 4.86 -1.47 -9.60
C GLY A 133 4.70 -2.63 -10.56
N SER A 134 3.49 -2.90 -11.06
CA SER A 134 3.16 -4.10 -11.85
C SER A 134 4.04 -4.24 -13.10
N MET A 135 4.29 -3.15 -13.78
CA MET A 135 5.00 -3.16 -15.05
C MET A 135 6.51 -3.31 -14.87
N GLN A 136 7.11 -2.64 -13.88
CA GLN A 136 8.52 -2.87 -13.54
C GLN A 136 8.73 -4.32 -13.10
N LEU A 137 7.79 -4.86 -12.32
CA LEU A 137 7.87 -6.25 -11.91
C LEU A 137 7.78 -7.19 -13.10
N ALA A 138 6.84 -6.98 -14.03
CA ALA A 138 6.72 -7.79 -15.23
C ALA A 138 8.03 -7.79 -16.05
N ALA A 139 8.60 -6.61 -16.31
CA ALA A 139 9.86 -6.46 -17.00
C ALA A 139 10.99 -7.23 -16.29
N TYR A 140 11.13 -7.06 -14.99
CA TYR A 140 12.12 -7.76 -14.17
C TYR A 140 11.95 -9.29 -14.25
N LEU A 141 10.72 -9.79 -14.11
CA LEU A 141 10.45 -11.23 -14.15
C LEU A 141 10.84 -11.87 -15.48
N ILE A 142 10.48 -11.23 -16.59
CA ILE A 142 10.83 -11.70 -17.95
C ILE A 142 12.35 -11.74 -18.15
N GLN A 143 13.08 -10.76 -17.60
CA GLN A 143 14.54 -10.69 -17.76
C GLN A 143 15.29 -11.67 -16.87
N HIS A 144 14.82 -11.91 -15.65
CA HIS A 144 15.59 -12.59 -14.60
C HIS A 144 15.03 -13.94 -14.16
N CYS A 145 13.73 -14.18 -14.33
CA CYS A 145 13.08 -15.41 -13.87
C CYS A 145 12.66 -16.34 -15.01
N GLY A 146 12.18 -15.76 -16.10
CA GLY A 146 11.69 -16.48 -17.26
C GLY A 146 10.36 -15.93 -17.77
N LYS A 147 9.83 -16.53 -18.83
CA LYS A 147 8.71 -15.99 -19.60
C LYS A 147 7.40 -16.75 -19.44
N ARG A 148 7.41 -17.87 -18.70
CA ARG A 148 6.24 -18.74 -18.49
C ARG A 148 5.67 -18.46 -17.11
N ILE A 149 4.56 -17.73 -17.06
CA ILE A 149 4.01 -17.19 -15.80
C ILE A 149 2.68 -17.86 -15.46
N PHE A 150 2.48 -18.18 -14.19
CA PHE A 150 1.20 -18.59 -13.61
C PHE A 150 0.64 -17.40 -12.81
N LEU A 151 -0.63 -17.04 -13.05
CA LEU A 151 -1.29 -15.95 -12.31
C LEU A 151 -2.25 -16.53 -11.28
N VAL A 152 -2.17 -16.04 -10.03
CA VAL A 152 -3.15 -16.35 -9.00
C VAL A 152 -3.57 -15.08 -8.29
N GLY A 153 -4.87 -14.90 -8.03
CA GLY A 153 -5.39 -13.70 -7.39
C GLY A 153 -6.65 -13.95 -6.55
N ALA A 154 -6.98 -13.01 -5.68
CA ALA A 154 -8.27 -12.96 -5.03
C ALA A 154 -9.35 -12.46 -6.02
N ASP A 155 -10.59 -12.92 -5.87
CA ASP A 155 -11.68 -12.63 -6.81
C ASP A 155 -12.36 -11.29 -6.51
N TYR A 156 -11.66 -10.18 -6.80
CA TYR A 156 -12.23 -8.82 -6.83
C TYR A 156 -11.46 -7.93 -7.81
N ILE A 157 -11.84 -6.64 -7.92
CA ILE A 157 -11.38 -5.75 -9.01
C ILE A 157 -9.85 -5.61 -9.07
N TYR A 158 -9.15 -5.38 -7.94
CA TYR A 158 -7.70 -5.16 -7.95
C TYR A 158 -6.90 -6.34 -8.50
N PRO A 159 -7.08 -7.61 -8.03
CA PRO A 159 -6.35 -8.74 -8.59
C PRO A 159 -6.67 -8.98 -10.07
N ARG A 160 -7.94 -8.86 -10.48
CA ARG A 160 -8.33 -9.09 -11.88
C ARG A 160 -7.68 -8.09 -12.82
N GLU A 161 -7.72 -6.80 -12.50
CA GLU A 161 -7.10 -5.76 -13.34
C GLU A 161 -5.57 -5.79 -13.27
N THR A 162 -5.00 -6.06 -12.09
CA THR A 162 -3.54 -6.17 -11.93
C THR A 162 -2.98 -7.39 -12.70
N ASN A 163 -3.67 -8.53 -12.65
CA ASN A 163 -3.30 -9.72 -13.42
C ASN A 163 -3.48 -9.48 -14.93
N ARG A 164 -4.54 -8.74 -15.35
CA ARG A 164 -4.69 -8.32 -16.73
C ARG A 164 -3.51 -7.49 -17.22
N ILE A 165 -3.10 -6.47 -16.46
CA ILE A 165 -1.94 -5.63 -16.77
C ILE A 165 -0.66 -6.49 -16.85
N MET A 166 -0.46 -7.42 -15.90
CA MET A 166 0.67 -8.35 -15.93
C MET A 166 0.65 -9.20 -17.18
N ARG A 167 -0.50 -9.78 -17.55
CA ARG A 167 -0.67 -10.58 -18.77
C ARG A 167 -0.33 -9.76 -20.01
N ASP A 168 -1.00 -8.62 -20.19
CA ASP A 168 -0.81 -7.76 -21.37
C ASP A 168 0.68 -7.42 -21.53
N THR A 169 1.35 -7.06 -20.42
CA THR A 169 2.78 -6.74 -20.40
C THR A 169 3.65 -7.95 -20.77
N VAL A 170 3.35 -9.12 -20.23
CA VAL A 170 4.13 -10.35 -20.45
C VAL A 170 3.98 -10.82 -21.90
N GLU A 171 2.76 -10.86 -22.44
CA GLU A 171 2.48 -11.30 -23.81
C GLU A 171 3.08 -10.35 -24.84
N GLU A 172 3.02 -9.03 -24.62
CA GLU A 172 3.64 -8.02 -25.48
C GLU A 172 5.16 -8.22 -25.61
N HIS A 173 5.81 -8.78 -24.56
CA HIS A 173 7.25 -9.03 -24.53
C HIS A 173 7.63 -10.48 -24.84
N GLY A 174 6.69 -11.21 -25.46
CA GLY A 174 6.91 -12.59 -25.93
C GLY A 174 7.01 -13.60 -24.81
N GLY A 175 6.35 -13.34 -23.67
CA GLY A 175 6.09 -14.32 -22.62
C GLY A 175 4.74 -15.02 -22.81
N GLU A 176 4.41 -15.93 -21.91
CA GLU A 176 3.23 -16.76 -21.95
C GLU A 176 2.61 -16.88 -20.55
N ILE A 177 1.29 -16.66 -20.45
CA ILE A 177 0.52 -16.98 -19.26
C ILE A 177 0.03 -18.42 -19.38
N LEU A 178 0.57 -19.30 -18.53
CA LEU A 178 0.27 -20.73 -18.58
C LEU A 178 -1.09 -21.08 -17.99
N ASP A 179 -1.50 -20.34 -16.96
CA ASP A 179 -2.81 -20.49 -16.33
C ASP A 179 -3.09 -19.26 -15.44
N GLU A 180 -4.37 -19.07 -15.13
CA GLU A 180 -4.84 -17.97 -14.29
C GLU A 180 -6.00 -18.42 -13.41
N THR A 181 -5.84 -18.30 -12.09
CA THR A 181 -6.83 -18.75 -11.12
C THR A 181 -7.19 -17.65 -10.14
N TYR A 182 -8.48 -17.52 -9.82
CA TYR A 182 -9.00 -16.58 -8.84
C TYR A 182 -9.72 -17.31 -7.71
N LEU A 183 -9.40 -16.93 -6.48
CA LEU A 183 -9.98 -17.48 -5.26
C LEU A 183 -10.87 -16.44 -4.56
N PRO A 184 -12.05 -16.81 -4.03
CA PRO A 184 -12.83 -15.91 -3.19
C PRO A 184 -11.98 -15.38 -2.02
N LEU A 185 -12.25 -14.15 -1.58
CA LEU A 185 -11.66 -13.63 -0.34
C LEU A 185 -12.12 -14.49 0.85
N GLY A 186 -11.17 -14.94 1.67
CA GLY A 186 -11.44 -15.88 2.76
C GLY A 186 -11.76 -17.29 2.27
N CYS A 187 -11.20 -17.70 1.12
CA CYS A 187 -11.38 -19.03 0.51
C CYS A 187 -11.04 -20.17 1.47
N ASP A 188 -11.53 -21.36 1.18
CA ASP A 188 -11.17 -22.56 1.94
C ASP A 188 -9.73 -23.00 1.67
N ASP A 189 -9.14 -23.70 2.63
CA ASP A 189 -7.76 -24.21 2.51
C ASP A 189 -7.61 -25.23 1.36
N SER A 190 -8.67 -25.95 1.00
CA SER A 190 -8.72 -26.85 -0.15
C SER A 190 -8.49 -26.15 -1.48
N ASP A 191 -9.04 -24.93 -1.64
CA ASP A 191 -8.87 -24.12 -2.87
C ASP A 191 -7.40 -23.75 -3.04
N ILE A 192 -6.74 -23.36 -1.95
CA ILE A 192 -5.31 -23.04 -1.94
C ILE A 192 -4.46 -24.28 -2.27
N VAL A 193 -4.78 -25.43 -1.70
CA VAL A 193 -4.08 -26.69 -1.97
C VAL A 193 -4.20 -27.07 -3.45
N ASP A 194 -5.38 -26.90 -4.06
CA ASP A 194 -5.61 -27.18 -5.47
C ASP A 194 -4.78 -26.27 -6.38
N VAL A 195 -4.70 -24.98 -6.10
CA VAL A 195 -3.84 -24.04 -6.83
C VAL A 195 -2.36 -24.42 -6.70
N VAL A 196 -1.90 -24.75 -5.50
CA VAL A 196 -0.50 -25.17 -5.28
C VAL A 196 -0.19 -26.45 -6.06
N ARG A 197 -1.12 -27.42 -6.09
CA ARG A 197 -0.99 -28.65 -6.90
C ARG A 197 -0.86 -28.32 -8.38
N ASP A 198 -1.67 -27.40 -8.90
CA ASP A 198 -1.63 -27.01 -10.30
C ASP A 198 -0.33 -26.29 -10.67
N ILE A 199 0.16 -25.38 -9.85
CA ILE A 199 1.48 -24.76 -10.01
C ILE A 199 2.58 -25.82 -10.11
N ARG A 200 2.58 -26.81 -9.20
CA ARG A 200 3.56 -27.90 -9.16
C ARG A 200 3.48 -28.81 -10.39
N ARG A 201 2.28 -29.00 -10.95
CA ARG A 201 2.03 -29.79 -12.16
C ARG A 201 2.45 -29.02 -13.44
N ILE A 202 2.10 -27.73 -13.53
CA ILE A 202 2.34 -26.87 -14.72
C ILE A 202 3.81 -26.47 -14.81
N LYS A 203 4.48 -26.24 -13.68
CA LYS A 203 5.88 -25.84 -13.58
C LYS A 203 6.17 -24.55 -14.37
N PRO A 204 5.56 -23.42 -14.00
CA PRO A 204 5.89 -22.11 -14.55
C PRO A 204 7.32 -21.71 -14.17
N ASP A 205 7.86 -20.70 -14.84
CA ASP A 205 9.13 -20.08 -14.43
C ASP A 205 8.97 -19.22 -13.18
N VAL A 206 7.77 -18.60 -13.03
CA VAL A 206 7.41 -17.76 -11.88
C VAL A 206 5.90 -17.78 -11.65
N VAL A 207 5.48 -17.65 -10.38
CA VAL A 207 4.09 -17.41 -10.01
C VAL A 207 3.92 -15.93 -9.67
N PHE A 208 3.00 -15.24 -10.34
CA PHE A 208 2.60 -13.91 -9.91
C PHE A 208 1.34 -14.00 -9.06
N SER A 209 1.43 -13.54 -7.81
CA SER A 209 0.35 -13.63 -6.81
C SER A 209 -0.19 -12.25 -6.43
N THR A 210 -1.48 -12.08 -6.61
CA THR A 210 -2.27 -10.95 -6.12
C THR A 210 -3.26 -11.36 -5.02
N LEU A 211 -2.98 -12.48 -4.35
CA LEU A 211 -3.63 -12.84 -3.10
C LEU A 211 -3.21 -11.84 -2.00
N ILE A 212 -4.10 -11.60 -1.03
CA ILE A 212 -3.87 -10.64 0.05
C ILE A 212 -4.23 -11.23 1.41
N GLY A 213 -3.70 -10.62 2.47
CA GLY A 213 -4.06 -10.93 3.85
C GLY A 213 -3.85 -12.39 4.21
N ASP A 214 -4.79 -12.97 4.96
CA ASP A 214 -4.69 -14.35 5.46
C ASP A 214 -4.63 -15.39 4.33
N ASP A 215 -5.29 -15.14 3.19
CA ASP A 215 -5.26 -16.04 2.03
C ASP A 215 -3.86 -16.13 1.43
N ALA A 216 -3.17 -15.00 1.30
CA ALA A 216 -1.78 -14.95 0.86
C ALA A 216 -0.88 -15.71 1.84
N GLN A 217 -1.03 -15.48 3.15
CA GLN A 217 -0.23 -16.17 4.15
C GLN A 217 -0.39 -17.69 4.08
N ARG A 218 -1.63 -18.18 3.95
CA ARG A 218 -1.91 -19.62 3.79
C ARG A 218 -1.32 -20.16 2.50
N PHE A 219 -1.42 -19.41 1.40
CA PHE A 219 -0.86 -19.81 0.10
C PHE A 219 0.67 -20.01 0.19
N TYR A 220 1.42 -19.09 0.75
CA TYR A 220 2.87 -19.21 0.90
C TYR A 220 3.25 -20.40 1.79
N ARG A 221 2.55 -20.63 2.92
CA ARG A 221 2.79 -21.80 3.79
C ARG A 221 2.51 -23.12 3.07
N ARG A 222 1.39 -23.21 2.32
CA ARG A 222 1.05 -24.43 1.56
C ARG A 222 2.00 -24.67 0.39
N TYR A 223 2.41 -23.61 -0.29
CA TYR A 223 3.40 -23.68 -1.34
C TYR A 223 4.75 -24.21 -0.82
N HIS A 224 5.25 -23.66 0.26
CA HIS A 224 6.49 -24.11 0.89
C HIS A 224 6.42 -25.56 1.33
N ALA A 225 5.35 -25.98 2.01
CA ALA A 225 5.15 -27.37 2.42
C ALA A 225 5.14 -28.35 1.21
N ALA A 226 4.56 -27.93 0.07
CA ALA A 226 4.60 -28.72 -1.16
C ALA A 226 6.01 -28.81 -1.77
N CYS A 227 6.83 -27.77 -1.62
CA CYS A 227 8.24 -27.78 -2.05
C CYS A 227 9.09 -28.71 -1.16
N GLU A 228 8.87 -28.71 0.16
CA GLU A 228 9.55 -29.60 1.09
C GLU A 228 9.21 -31.08 0.84
N ALA A 229 7.97 -31.38 0.43
CA ALA A 229 7.53 -32.73 0.12
C ALA A 229 8.16 -33.28 -1.18
N ASP A 230 8.70 -32.45 -2.06
CA ASP A 230 9.39 -32.81 -3.30
C ASP A 230 10.68 -32.00 -3.50
N PRO A 231 11.75 -32.30 -2.75
CA PRO A 231 13.00 -31.52 -2.80
C PRO A 231 13.73 -31.59 -4.14
N GLY A 232 13.36 -32.53 -5.01
CA GLY A 232 13.96 -32.67 -6.35
C GLY A 232 13.35 -31.76 -7.40
N ALA A 233 12.22 -31.15 -7.12
CA ALA A 233 11.58 -30.23 -8.05
C ALA A 233 12.19 -28.82 -7.95
N PRO A 234 12.23 -28.05 -9.06
CA PRO A 234 12.76 -26.71 -9.05
C PRO A 234 11.97 -25.80 -8.10
N HIS A 235 12.68 -24.91 -7.41
CA HIS A 235 12.07 -23.82 -6.68
C HIS A 235 11.56 -22.78 -7.66
N ILE A 236 10.25 -22.54 -7.67
CA ILE A 236 9.60 -21.54 -8.50
C ILE A 236 9.36 -20.31 -7.64
N PRO A 237 9.92 -19.13 -7.94
CA PRO A 237 9.70 -17.94 -7.14
C PRO A 237 8.25 -17.46 -7.24
N ILE A 238 7.72 -16.95 -6.13
CA ILE A 238 6.45 -16.22 -6.11
C ILE A 238 6.80 -14.73 -6.18
N ALA A 239 6.19 -14.01 -7.11
CA ALA A 239 6.31 -12.56 -7.24
C ALA A 239 5.00 -11.89 -6.82
N SER A 240 5.07 -10.72 -6.14
CA SER A 240 3.90 -10.04 -5.62
C SER A 240 4.09 -8.52 -5.59
N LEU A 241 2.99 -7.78 -5.43
CA LEU A 241 2.97 -6.34 -5.12
C LEU A 241 2.53 -6.07 -3.68
N THR A 242 2.18 -7.13 -2.93
CA THR A 242 1.52 -7.01 -1.62
C THR A 242 2.23 -7.78 -0.51
N MET A 243 3.31 -8.50 -0.83
CA MET A 243 4.11 -9.21 0.16
C MET A 243 5.19 -8.26 0.71
N ALA A 244 5.00 -7.78 1.92
CA ALA A 244 5.90 -6.86 2.60
C ALA A 244 6.47 -7.50 3.88
N GLU A 245 7.34 -6.79 4.59
CA GLU A 245 8.01 -7.28 5.80
C GLU A 245 7.01 -7.75 6.89
N SER A 246 5.85 -7.11 6.98
CA SER A 246 4.79 -7.48 7.94
C SER A 246 4.18 -8.83 7.61
N GLU A 247 3.88 -9.10 6.35
CA GLU A 247 3.34 -10.37 5.88
C GLU A 247 4.39 -11.48 6.00
N VAL A 248 5.63 -11.18 5.64
CA VAL A 248 6.76 -12.12 5.80
C VAL A 248 6.94 -12.53 7.27
N ALA A 249 6.83 -11.59 8.20
CA ALA A 249 6.94 -11.89 9.63
C ALA A 249 5.83 -12.84 10.12
N GLU A 250 4.59 -12.67 9.62
CA GLU A 250 3.45 -13.52 9.97
C GLU A 250 3.51 -14.90 9.30
N ILE A 251 4.01 -14.99 8.07
CA ILE A 251 4.19 -16.26 7.34
C ILE A 251 5.29 -17.10 7.98
N GLY A 252 6.40 -16.46 8.31
CA GLY A 252 7.66 -17.04 8.74
C GLY A 252 8.76 -16.71 7.73
N PRO A 253 9.80 -15.96 8.13
CA PRO A 253 10.82 -15.43 7.21
C PRO A 253 11.45 -16.47 6.30
N GLY A 254 11.80 -17.65 6.83
CA GLY A 254 12.40 -18.73 6.05
C GLY A 254 11.51 -19.28 4.94
N LEU A 255 10.17 -19.20 5.10
CA LEU A 255 9.21 -19.67 4.10
C LEU A 255 9.09 -18.71 2.89
N CYS A 256 9.51 -17.47 3.07
CA CYS A 256 9.45 -16.43 2.04
C CYS A 256 10.79 -16.20 1.33
N ALA A 257 11.86 -16.88 1.74
CA ALA A 257 13.19 -16.70 1.16
C ALA A 257 13.20 -16.97 -0.35
N GLY A 258 13.76 -16.05 -1.14
CA GLY A 258 13.84 -16.15 -2.61
C GLY A 258 12.60 -15.65 -3.35
N HIS A 259 11.51 -15.29 -2.67
CA HIS A 259 10.35 -14.68 -3.30
C HIS A 259 10.58 -13.18 -3.57
N ILE A 260 9.84 -12.63 -4.53
CA ILE A 260 10.11 -11.32 -5.13
C ILE A 260 8.95 -10.38 -4.83
N THR A 261 9.25 -9.14 -4.47
CA THR A 261 8.23 -8.11 -4.27
C THR A 261 8.62 -6.83 -4.99
N ALA A 262 7.68 -6.21 -5.72
CA ALA A 262 7.82 -4.82 -6.14
C ALA A 262 7.06 -3.91 -5.17
N ALA A 263 7.74 -2.91 -4.66
CA ALA A 263 7.20 -1.93 -3.71
C ALA A 263 7.93 -0.59 -3.84
N THR A 264 7.38 0.47 -3.30
CA THR A 264 8.02 1.79 -3.28
C THR A 264 8.95 1.99 -2.10
N TYR A 265 8.90 1.09 -1.13
CA TYR A 265 9.72 1.12 0.07
C TYR A 265 10.01 -0.30 0.57
N PHE A 266 11.20 -0.47 1.10
CA PHE A 266 11.63 -1.57 1.96
C PHE A 266 12.34 -0.98 3.17
N ASN A 267 12.26 -1.63 4.33
CA ASN A 267 12.93 -1.14 5.55
C ASN A 267 14.47 -1.14 5.45
N THR A 268 15.01 -1.74 4.40
CA THR A 268 16.43 -1.76 4.05
C THR A 268 16.88 -0.55 3.21
N VAL A 269 15.99 0.38 2.87
CA VAL A 269 16.35 1.63 2.17
C VAL A 269 17.32 2.45 3.01
N ASP A 270 18.47 2.79 2.43
CA ASP A 270 19.53 3.54 3.11
C ASP A 270 19.38 5.05 2.86
N THR A 271 18.57 5.70 3.70
CA THR A 271 18.40 7.16 3.72
C THR A 271 18.33 7.67 5.16
N PRO A 272 18.76 8.92 5.43
CA PRO A 272 18.61 9.52 6.76
C PRO A 272 17.14 9.58 7.22
N ALA A 273 16.19 9.82 6.30
CA ALA A 273 14.77 9.85 6.61
C ALA A 273 14.26 8.46 7.04
N ASN A 274 14.75 7.39 6.40
CA ASN A 274 14.41 6.03 6.81
C ASN A 274 15.02 5.67 8.16
N ALA A 275 16.27 6.04 8.41
CA ALA A 275 16.90 5.81 9.72
C ALA A 275 16.08 6.46 10.84
N HIS A 276 15.67 7.72 10.68
CA HIS A 276 14.80 8.42 11.62
C HIS A 276 13.45 7.72 11.82
N PHE A 277 12.76 7.36 10.73
CA PHE A 277 11.49 6.63 10.80
C PHE A 277 11.62 5.30 11.54
N LEU A 278 12.65 4.51 11.25
CA LEU A 278 12.89 3.23 11.89
C LEU A 278 13.25 3.37 13.39
N ASP A 279 13.93 4.44 13.77
CA ASP A 279 14.22 4.72 15.20
C ASP A 279 12.92 5.06 15.95
N LEU A 280 12.06 5.92 15.39
CA LEU A 280 10.73 6.21 15.95
C LEU A 280 9.86 4.96 16.01
N TRP A 281 9.85 4.18 14.93
CA TRP A 281 9.11 2.92 14.84
C TRP A 281 9.51 1.94 15.93
N ARG A 282 10.81 1.71 16.08
CA ARG A 282 11.36 0.80 17.10
C ARG A 282 11.05 1.28 18.52
N ALA A 283 11.18 2.58 18.77
CA ALA A 283 10.85 3.17 20.06
C ALA A 283 9.37 2.98 20.44
N ARG A 284 8.47 3.02 19.45
CA ARG A 284 7.01 2.97 19.66
C ARG A 284 6.43 1.56 19.61
N PHE A 285 6.91 0.70 18.70
CA PHE A 285 6.31 -0.59 18.39
C PHE A 285 7.25 -1.78 18.63
N GLY A 286 8.48 -1.56 19.09
CA GLY A 286 9.47 -2.59 19.38
C GLY A 286 10.02 -3.24 18.09
N ASP A 287 10.18 -4.56 18.14
CA ASP A 287 10.80 -5.34 17.07
C ASP A 287 9.87 -5.68 15.89
N ARG A 288 8.66 -5.13 15.86
CA ARG A 288 7.76 -5.30 14.73
C ARG A 288 8.39 -4.71 13.48
N PRO A 289 8.45 -5.44 12.34
CA PRO A 289 8.98 -4.86 11.12
C PRO A 289 8.08 -3.73 10.63
N ALA A 290 8.68 -2.61 10.25
CA ALA A 290 8.02 -1.58 9.48
C ALA A 290 7.96 -2.03 8.02
N SER A 291 6.82 -1.83 7.38
CA SER A 291 6.59 -2.20 5.98
C SER A 291 6.24 -1.00 5.11
N VAL A 292 6.15 -1.21 3.80
CA VAL A 292 5.68 -0.19 2.85
C VAL A 292 4.32 0.40 3.25
N TYR A 293 3.47 -0.36 3.88
CA TYR A 293 2.15 0.09 4.33
C TYR A 293 2.25 1.10 5.47
N ALA A 294 3.15 0.85 6.43
CA ALA A 294 3.41 1.77 7.52
C ALA A 294 4.09 3.06 7.02
N GLU A 295 5.09 2.91 6.16
CA GLU A 295 5.83 4.02 5.57
C GLU A 295 4.91 4.93 4.74
N ALA A 296 4.08 4.37 3.86
CA ALA A 296 3.16 5.15 3.02
C ALA A 296 2.18 5.97 3.87
N CYS A 297 1.66 5.38 4.95
CA CYS A 297 0.74 6.09 5.85
C CYS A 297 1.44 7.13 6.72
N TYR A 298 2.64 6.87 7.21
CA TYR A 298 3.47 7.86 7.87
C TYR A 298 3.75 9.05 6.95
N SER A 299 4.17 8.77 5.74
CA SER A 299 4.53 9.78 4.74
C SER A 299 3.34 10.62 4.28
N GLN A 300 2.17 10.01 4.06
CA GLN A 300 0.98 10.77 3.66
C GLN A 300 0.48 11.71 4.75
N VAL A 301 0.56 11.33 6.04
CA VAL A 301 0.15 12.21 7.14
C VAL A 301 1.09 13.41 7.28
N HIS A 302 2.41 13.21 7.12
CA HIS A 302 3.37 14.32 7.07
C HIS A 302 3.14 15.24 5.87
N LEU A 303 2.85 14.69 4.69
CA LEU A 303 2.51 15.47 3.51
C LEU A 303 1.21 16.28 3.72
N PHE A 304 0.18 15.65 4.32
CA PHE A 304 -1.05 16.33 4.72
C PHE A 304 -0.78 17.47 5.70
N ALA A 305 0.05 17.26 6.72
CA ALA A 305 0.38 18.30 7.69
C ALA A 305 1.02 19.53 7.03
N ARG A 306 1.90 19.32 6.04
CA ARG A 306 2.49 20.42 5.23
C ARG A 306 1.44 21.11 4.37
N ALA A 307 0.52 20.34 3.76
CA ALA A 307 -0.60 20.92 3.00
C ALA A 307 -1.54 21.71 3.91
N LEU A 308 -1.86 21.20 5.11
CA LEU A 308 -2.68 21.88 6.09
C LEU A 308 -2.01 23.16 6.63
N GLN A 309 -0.71 23.12 6.91
CA GLN A 309 0.09 24.28 7.27
C GLN A 309 -0.03 25.39 6.23
N ARG A 310 -0.01 25.03 4.94
CA ARG A 310 -0.13 25.99 3.83
C ARG A 310 -1.56 26.46 3.62
N ALA A 311 -2.56 25.56 3.70
CA ALA A 311 -3.97 25.87 3.48
C ALA A 311 -4.60 26.66 4.62
N GLY A 312 -4.11 26.48 5.87
CA GLY A 312 -4.68 27.05 7.09
C GLY A 312 -6.13 26.61 7.37
N SER A 313 -6.60 25.52 6.75
CA SER A 313 -8.00 25.09 6.77
C SER A 313 -8.15 23.65 6.34
N LEU A 314 -9.15 22.94 6.89
CA LEU A 314 -9.58 21.61 6.45
C LEU A 314 -10.57 21.67 5.26
N ASP A 315 -10.76 22.82 4.65
CA ASP A 315 -11.57 22.92 3.42
C ASP A 315 -10.94 22.08 2.31
N THR A 316 -11.72 21.17 1.75
CA THR A 316 -11.27 20.15 0.76
C THR A 316 -10.58 20.77 -0.43
N ARG A 317 -11.13 21.86 -1.00
CA ARG A 317 -10.53 22.52 -2.17
C ARG A 317 -9.20 23.18 -1.84
N LYS A 318 -9.13 23.85 -0.69
CA LYS A 318 -7.88 24.51 -0.26
C LYS A 318 -6.80 23.49 0.03
N LEU A 319 -7.13 22.36 0.68
CA LEU A 319 -6.20 21.27 0.93
C LEU A 319 -5.71 20.63 -0.37
N ALA A 320 -6.62 20.29 -1.29
CA ALA A 320 -6.28 19.72 -2.58
C ALA A 320 -5.35 20.65 -3.41
N GLN A 321 -5.58 21.97 -3.38
CA GLN A 321 -4.69 22.94 -4.02
C GLN A 321 -3.33 23.04 -3.30
N ALA A 322 -3.33 22.99 -1.98
CA ALA A 322 -2.11 23.10 -1.19
C ALA A 322 -1.20 21.89 -1.33
N VAL A 323 -1.75 20.67 -1.41
CA VAL A 323 -0.96 19.44 -1.51
C VAL A 323 -0.12 19.39 -2.79
N HIS A 324 -0.60 19.94 -3.89
CA HIS A 324 0.15 20.03 -5.15
C HIS A 324 1.37 20.97 -5.09
N GLN A 325 1.50 21.76 -4.03
CA GLN A 325 2.56 22.78 -3.88
C GLN A 325 3.55 22.43 -2.75
N VAL A 326 3.40 21.28 -2.15
CA VAL A 326 4.26 20.81 -1.07
C VAL A 326 4.85 19.43 -1.41
N GLY A 327 5.86 19.03 -0.68
CA GLY A 327 6.43 17.69 -0.77
C GLY A 327 6.99 17.29 0.58
N PHE A 328 7.24 16.00 0.74
CA PHE A 328 7.84 15.41 1.94
C PHE A 328 9.02 14.54 1.56
N ASP A 329 10.14 14.69 2.27
CA ASP A 329 11.30 13.79 2.13
C ASP A 329 11.02 12.57 2.99
N ALA A 330 10.34 11.60 2.38
CA ALA A 330 9.84 10.39 3.02
C ALA A 330 10.94 9.33 3.16
N PRO A 331 10.78 8.34 4.05
CA PRO A 331 11.72 7.22 4.17
C PRO A 331 12.00 6.52 2.84
N GLY A 332 10.99 6.31 2.01
CA GLY A 332 11.10 5.71 0.68
C GLY A 332 11.66 6.63 -0.41
N GLY A 333 11.77 7.94 -0.16
CA GLY A 333 12.19 8.97 -1.12
C GLY A 333 11.27 10.17 -1.15
N ARG A 334 11.53 11.10 -2.05
CA ARG A 334 10.71 12.33 -2.16
C ARG A 334 9.27 12.02 -2.59
N LEU A 335 8.30 12.42 -1.76
CA LEU A 335 6.86 12.30 -2.03
C LEU A 335 6.28 13.64 -2.46
N THR A 336 5.64 13.69 -3.63
CA THR A 336 4.88 14.82 -4.15
C THR A 336 3.63 14.33 -4.87
N ILE A 337 2.61 15.17 -5.00
CA ILE A 337 1.35 14.85 -5.68
C ILE A 337 1.24 15.63 -6.98
N LEU A 338 0.94 14.94 -8.08
CA LEU A 338 0.68 15.60 -9.37
C LEU A 338 -0.72 16.23 -9.38
N ALA A 339 -0.79 17.47 -9.86
CA ALA A 339 -2.04 18.23 -9.95
C ALA A 339 -3.00 17.67 -11.01
N GLU A 340 -2.46 16.99 -12.03
CA GLU A 340 -3.23 16.45 -13.15
C GLU A 340 -4.14 15.30 -12.74
N ASN A 341 -3.74 14.53 -11.73
CA ASN A 341 -4.46 13.30 -11.39
C ASN A 341 -4.52 12.96 -9.89
N ASN A 342 -4.02 13.82 -8.99
CA ASN A 342 -3.96 13.59 -7.54
C ASN A 342 -3.15 12.37 -7.09
N HIS A 343 -2.21 11.89 -7.92
CA HIS A 343 -1.37 10.73 -7.60
C HIS A 343 0.05 11.11 -7.21
N SER A 344 0.68 10.23 -6.46
CA SER A 344 2.05 10.40 -5.98
C SER A 344 3.10 10.09 -7.03
N VAL A 345 4.13 10.92 -7.08
CA VAL A 345 5.41 10.59 -7.72
C VAL A 345 6.20 9.74 -6.72
N LEU A 346 6.60 8.54 -7.09
CA LEU A 346 7.20 7.55 -6.21
C LEU A 346 8.46 6.92 -6.81
N THR A 347 9.29 6.27 -6.00
CA THR A 347 10.49 5.54 -6.43
C THR A 347 10.24 4.04 -6.32
N PRO A 348 9.85 3.35 -7.41
CA PRO A 348 9.66 1.91 -7.44
C PRO A 348 10.96 1.15 -7.18
N ARG A 349 10.82 0.01 -6.51
CA ARG A 349 11.91 -0.94 -6.20
C ARG A 349 11.43 -2.37 -6.36
N ILE A 350 12.37 -3.27 -6.58
CA ILE A 350 12.14 -4.72 -6.55
C ILE A 350 13.09 -5.29 -5.52
N GLY A 351 12.53 -6.07 -4.60
CA GLY A 351 13.27 -6.74 -3.55
C GLY A 351 13.10 -8.25 -3.61
N VAL A 352 14.15 -8.98 -3.26
CA VAL A 352 14.13 -10.42 -3.04
C VAL A 352 14.19 -10.68 -1.54
N CYS A 353 13.23 -11.46 -1.04
CA CYS A 353 13.14 -11.77 0.38
C CYS A 353 14.29 -12.67 0.82
N ARG A 354 14.95 -12.30 1.91
CA ARG A 354 16.03 -13.07 2.55
C ARG A 354 15.47 -14.06 3.57
N ALA A 355 16.29 -15.00 3.98
CA ALA A 355 15.92 -15.94 5.03
C ALA A 355 15.67 -15.29 6.40
N ASP A 356 16.16 -14.07 6.64
CA ASP A 356 15.89 -13.29 7.86
C ASP A 356 14.62 -12.41 7.76
N GLY A 357 13.91 -12.47 6.62
CA GLY A 357 12.66 -11.74 6.37
C GLY A 357 12.83 -10.31 5.89
N ARG A 358 14.07 -9.83 5.74
CA ARG A 358 14.36 -8.54 5.09
C ARG A 358 14.45 -8.71 3.58
N PHE A 359 14.40 -7.61 2.84
CA PHE A 359 14.51 -7.62 1.39
C PHE A 359 15.87 -7.06 0.95
N ASP A 360 16.54 -7.78 0.05
CA ASP A 360 17.63 -7.24 -0.75
C ASP A 360 17.03 -6.50 -1.94
N ILE A 361 17.26 -5.19 -2.04
CA ILE A 361 16.81 -4.38 -3.17
C ILE A 361 17.72 -4.74 -4.37
N VAL A 362 17.13 -5.45 -5.34
CA VAL A 362 17.84 -5.93 -6.53
C VAL A 362 17.67 -5.00 -7.74
N TRP A 363 16.67 -4.13 -7.68
CA TRP A 363 16.40 -3.09 -8.66
C TRP A 363 15.72 -1.90 -8.00
N ALA A 364 16.01 -0.71 -8.48
CA ALA A 364 15.31 0.53 -8.14
C ALA A 364 15.31 1.45 -9.35
N SER A 365 14.24 2.23 -9.52
CA SER A 365 14.26 3.32 -10.49
C SER A 365 15.30 4.36 -10.06
N GLY A 366 16.15 4.81 -10.98
CA GLY A 366 17.17 5.81 -10.68
C GLY A 366 16.57 7.16 -10.25
N GLU A 367 15.39 7.48 -10.79
CA GLU A 367 14.64 8.70 -10.53
C GLU A 367 13.20 8.36 -10.11
N PRO A 368 12.52 9.26 -9.40
CA PRO A 368 11.10 9.08 -9.09
C PRO A 368 10.24 9.00 -10.36
N VAL A 369 9.36 8.00 -10.40
CA VAL A 369 8.47 7.74 -11.54
C VAL A 369 7.16 8.50 -11.38
N LYS A 370 6.75 9.23 -12.42
CA LYS A 370 5.43 9.86 -12.46
C LYS A 370 4.33 8.81 -12.58
N PRO A 371 3.23 8.95 -11.85
CA PRO A 371 2.10 8.04 -11.97
C PRO A 371 1.39 8.18 -13.32
N ASP A 372 1.08 7.06 -13.95
CA ASP A 372 0.16 6.96 -15.09
C ASP A 372 -0.95 5.94 -14.73
N PRO A 373 -1.99 6.37 -14.02
CA PRO A 373 -3.05 5.47 -13.57
C PRO A 373 -3.88 4.89 -14.71
N TYR A 374 -3.82 5.47 -15.91
CA TYR A 374 -4.55 5.00 -17.10
C TYR A 374 -3.68 4.28 -18.12
N LEU A 375 -2.38 4.21 -17.89
CA LEU A 375 -1.39 3.61 -18.79
C LEU A 375 -1.43 4.20 -20.21
N THR A 376 -1.57 5.53 -20.29
CA THR A 376 -1.76 6.28 -21.55
C THR A 376 -0.46 6.63 -22.26
N ALA A 377 0.62 6.78 -21.51
CA ALA A 377 1.93 7.19 -22.03
C ALA A 377 2.93 6.04 -22.09
N PHE A 378 2.43 4.80 -22.06
CA PHE A 378 3.25 3.66 -21.77
C PHE A 378 3.93 3.09 -23.03
N GLY A 379 5.26 3.30 -23.13
CA GLY A 379 6.17 2.51 -23.95
C GLY A 379 7.11 1.77 -23.00
N LEU A 380 7.08 0.44 -23.03
CA LEU A 380 7.95 -0.41 -22.21
C LEU A 380 9.45 -0.25 -22.55
N ASP A 381 9.76 0.36 -23.69
CA ASP A 381 11.13 0.61 -24.13
C ASP A 381 11.98 1.41 -23.13
N GLU A 382 11.36 2.21 -22.26
CA GLU A 382 12.04 2.97 -21.22
C GLU A 382 12.52 2.09 -20.03
N PHE A 383 11.93 0.90 -19.82
CA PHE A 383 12.28 0.00 -18.71
C PHE A 383 13.34 -1.05 -19.08
N TRP A 384 13.57 -1.27 -20.39
CA TRP A 384 14.48 -2.31 -20.87
C TRP A 384 15.93 -1.84 -21.01
N LEU A 385 16.20 -0.55 -20.82
CA LEU A 385 17.51 0.07 -21.10
C LEU A 385 18.25 0.56 -19.86
N ALA A 386 17.79 0.28 -18.63
CA ALA A 386 18.45 0.73 -17.42
C ALA A 386 19.15 -0.42 -16.68
#